data_77fdae72f5d7779268326365e7296486
#
_entry.id   77fdae72f5d7779268326365e7296486
#
_cell.length_a   1.000
_cell.length_b   1.000
_cell.length_c   1.000
_cell.angle_alpha   90.00
_cell.angle_beta   90.00
_cell.angle_gamma   90.00
#
_symmetry.space_group_name_H-M   'P 1'
#
loop_
_entity.id
_entity.type
_entity.pdbx_description
1 polymer ?
#
loop_
_entity_poly.entity_id
_entity_poly.type
_entity_poly.pdbx_seq_one_letter_code
_entity_poly.pdbx_strand_id
1 'polypeptide(L)'
;MTSVQLRDDSGAILSDSDGTGGPIHSPLDFATHYTLKASAERAWLNQRTTREISFTTIEIPKVETPLQQTLAPDGSISLKFDRAVGAVKVSNSELKMDVQPEAGNQSYRLVASNFEQGRTYPAEVSWETSTGVPLPPIKLELTAAPPLSAEINNAGKSDLGLAMPLQVTFSEPLADKDSAGKSITIRKKEGGEIAGKWKWINKRRLQFVPEPGWPALSTIDVKVEQSGLKSLQGGFLSQPIATSFTTGPDKRILVSLDAQRAIAIENGQVVKTLRVSTGKAATPTVTGNFYIYARFPTKTMKSRAKPGQKGHYVVEGVPYAQYFYEDYALHGAWWHNGFGHPASHGCVNLSTKKKNNRWPGAAEDAGWLYHWAALGVPVTVQKHRPEPTQMAAMQ
;
A
#
# COMPACT_ATOMS: atom_id res chain seq x y z
N MET A 1 -31.37 45.53 57.40
CA MET A 1 -30.70 45.67 56.11
C MET A 1 -30.06 44.34 55.79
N THR A 2 -30.25 43.86 54.61
CA THR A 2 -29.59 42.59 54.17
C THR A 2 -28.57 42.99 53.10
N SER A 3 -27.34 42.54 53.21
CA SER A 3 -26.32 42.75 52.16
C SER A 3 -25.73 41.43 51.71
N VAL A 4 -25.42 41.28 50.44
CA VAL A 4 -24.75 40.15 49.88
C VAL A 4 -23.53 40.63 49.11
N GLN A 5 -22.35 40.18 49.53
CA GLN A 5 -21.08 40.53 48.93
C GLN A 5 -20.40 39.33 48.34
N LEU A 6 -19.98 39.44 47.08
CA LEU A 6 -19.06 38.48 46.45
C LEU A 6 -17.62 38.99 46.59
N ARG A 7 -16.72 38.16 47.07
CA ARG A 7 -15.29 38.46 47.27
C ARG A 7 -14.40 37.46 46.57
N ASP A 8 -13.27 37.94 46.10
CA ASP A 8 -12.16 37.07 45.62
C ASP A 8 -11.26 36.60 46.78
N ASP A 9 -10.24 35.81 46.46
CA ASP A 9 -9.25 35.30 47.41
C ASP A 9 -8.47 36.41 48.15
N SER A 10 -8.33 37.55 47.54
CA SER A 10 -7.67 38.71 48.20
C SER A 10 -8.57 39.40 49.22
N GLY A 11 -9.88 39.03 49.25
CA GLY A 11 -10.92 39.66 50.03
C GLY A 11 -11.51 40.93 49.40
N ALA A 12 -11.10 41.24 48.16
CA ALA A 12 -11.68 42.37 47.41
C ALA A 12 -13.15 42.09 47.06
N ILE A 13 -14.00 43.10 47.20
CA ILE A 13 -15.41 43.03 46.92
C ILE A 13 -15.62 43.23 45.40
N LEU A 14 -16.05 42.18 44.71
CA LEU A 14 -16.35 42.17 43.27
C LEU A 14 -17.79 42.64 42.97
N SER A 15 -18.68 42.36 43.90
CA SER A 15 -20.08 42.79 43.81
C SER A 15 -20.65 42.97 45.21
N ASP A 16 -21.47 44.01 45.39
CA ASP A 16 -22.20 44.27 46.61
C ASP A 16 -23.68 44.56 46.27
N SER A 17 -24.57 43.85 46.93
CA SER A 17 -26.01 43.97 46.72
C SER A 17 -26.69 44.25 48.07
N ASP A 18 -27.75 45.05 48.02
CA ASP A 18 -28.57 45.37 49.19
C ASP A 18 -29.46 44.21 49.68
N GLY A 19 -29.29 43.03 49.13
CA GLY A 19 -29.99 41.83 49.55
C GLY A 19 -31.47 41.77 49.18
N THR A 20 -31.93 42.58 48.24
CA THR A 20 -33.32 42.59 47.75
C THR A 20 -33.64 41.45 46.78
N GLY A 21 -32.68 40.51 46.57
CA GLY A 21 -32.88 39.24 45.87
C GLY A 21 -32.60 39.24 44.37
N GLY A 22 -31.90 40.26 43.87
CA GLY A 22 -31.43 40.27 42.48
C GLY A 22 -30.23 39.37 42.24
N PRO A 23 -30.00 38.89 40.99
CA PRO A 23 -28.84 38.12 40.66
C PRO A 23 -27.54 38.94 40.82
N ILE A 24 -26.46 38.32 41.31
CA ILE A 24 -25.15 38.94 41.36
C ILE A 24 -24.53 38.85 39.95
N HIS A 25 -24.43 40.00 39.30
CA HIS A 25 -23.80 40.10 37.96
C HIS A 25 -22.35 40.54 38.10
N SER A 26 -21.45 39.55 38.23
CA SER A 26 -20.01 39.80 38.16
C SER A 26 -19.38 38.70 37.32
N PRO A 27 -18.55 39.02 36.33
CA PRO A 27 -17.79 37.99 35.62
C PRO A 27 -16.86 37.29 36.61
N LEU A 28 -16.90 35.95 36.61
CA LEU A 28 -16.06 35.14 37.47
C LEU A 28 -14.97 34.46 36.60
N ASP A 29 -13.74 34.52 37.08
CA ASP A 29 -12.64 33.82 36.43
C ASP A 29 -12.73 32.31 36.69
N PHE A 30 -12.21 31.52 35.76
CA PHE A 30 -12.11 30.07 35.90
C PHE A 30 -11.09 29.67 36.98
N ALA A 31 -11.27 28.52 37.58
CA ALA A 31 -10.39 27.92 38.59
C ALA A 31 -10.07 28.85 39.76
N THR A 32 -10.96 29.78 40.06
CA THR A 32 -10.77 30.84 41.05
C THR A 32 -11.70 30.63 42.22
N HIS A 33 -11.16 30.85 43.43
CA HIS A 33 -11.89 30.70 44.69
C HIS A 33 -12.61 32.03 45.03
N TYR A 34 -13.88 31.92 45.40
CA TYR A 34 -14.72 33.07 45.76
C TYR A 34 -15.45 32.81 47.09
N THR A 35 -15.69 33.85 47.81
CA THR A 35 -16.51 33.81 49.02
C THR A 35 -17.73 34.71 48.90
N LEU A 36 -18.92 34.13 49.07
CA LEU A 36 -20.18 34.87 49.16
C LEU A 36 -20.50 35.09 50.64
N LYS A 37 -20.56 36.37 51.01
CA LYS A 37 -20.90 36.81 52.37
C LYS A 37 -22.25 37.46 52.41
N ALA A 38 -23.22 36.81 53.08
CA ALA A 38 -24.57 37.37 53.30
C ALA A 38 -24.69 37.86 54.74
N SER A 39 -25.16 39.10 54.90
CA SER A 39 -25.41 39.71 56.22
C SER A 39 -26.83 40.20 56.36
N ALA A 40 -27.48 39.80 57.39
CA ALA A 40 -28.84 40.28 57.74
C ALA A 40 -28.86 40.94 59.12
N GLU A 41 -29.47 42.10 59.21
CA GLU A 41 -29.60 42.86 60.44
C GLU A 41 -31.08 42.88 60.83
N ARG A 42 -31.37 42.49 62.09
CA ARG A 42 -32.70 42.66 62.69
C ARG A 42 -32.73 43.99 63.42
N ALA A 43 -33.31 44.99 62.83
CA ALA A 43 -33.30 46.37 63.27
C ALA A 43 -33.80 46.59 64.73
N TRP A 44 -34.76 45.76 65.18
CA TRP A 44 -35.36 45.90 66.50
C TRP A 44 -34.61 45.11 67.62
N LEU A 45 -33.66 44.22 67.26
CA LEU A 45 -32.84 43.46 68.20
C LEU A 45 -31.35 43.87 68.18
N ASN A 46 -30.96 44.78 67.33
CA ASN A 46 -29.57 45.17 67.07
C ASN A 46 -28.63 44.00 66.88
N GLN A 47 -29.14 42.89 66.30
CA GLN A 47 -28.42 41.66 66.05
C GLN A 47 -28.11 41.51 64.54
N ARG A 48 -26.83 41.39 64.23
CA ARG A 48 -26.36 41.11 62.85
C ARG A 48 -26.00 39.61 62.77
N THR A 49 -26.58 38.93 61.82
CA THR A 49 -26.20 37.56 61.48
C THR A 49 -25.52 37.54 60.14
N THR A 50 -24.33 36.94 60.08
CA THR A 50 -23.55 36.78 58.84
C THR A 50 -23.35 35.29 58.52
N ARG A 51 -23.53 34.93 57.26
CA ARG A 51 -23.15 33.61 56.72
C ARG A 51 -22.19 33.80 55.57
N GLU A 52 -21.26 32.90 55.45
CA GLU A 52 -20.27 32.85 54.39
C GLU A 52 -20.34 31.47 53.72
N ILE A 53 -20.27 31.48 52.37
CA ILE A 53 -20.21 30.27 51.54
C ILE A 53 -19.04 30.49 50.59
N SER A 54 -18.06 29.59 50.64
CA SER A 54 -16.95 29.60 49.72
C SER A 54 -17.18 28.57 48.61
N PHE A 55 -16.80 28.90 47.38
CA PHE A 55 -16.86 28.02 46.23
C PHE A 55 -15.70 28.34 45.29
N THR A 56 -15.30 27.32 44.50
CA THR A 56 -14.31 27.48 43.44
C THR A 56 -15.03 27.32 42.10
N THR A 57 -14.77 28.20 41.17
CA THR A 57 -15.26 28.07 39.81
C THR A 57 -14.62 26.90 39.11
N ILE A 58 -15.28 26.37 38.10
CA ILE A 58 -14.77 25.23 37.31
C ILE A 58 -13.48 25.60 36.60
N GLU A 59 -12.59 24.63 36.42
CA GLU A 59 -11.43 24.78 35.54
C GLU A 59 -11.88 24.81 34.08
N ILE A 60 -11.10 25.51 33.23
CA ILE A 60 -11.30 25.47 31.78
C ILE A 60 -11.12 24.02 31.29
N PRO A 61 -12.11 23.45 30.61
CA PRO A 61 -11.94 22.14 29.99
C PRO A 61 -10.76 22.14 29.01
N LYS A 62 -10.08 21.00 28.89
CA LYS A 62 -8.93 20.84 28.00
C LYS A 62 -9.24 19.85 26.90
N VAL A 63 -8.76 20.14 25.70
CA VAL A 63 -8.82 19.19 24.57
C VAL A 63 -7.72 18.14 24.77
N GLU A 64 -8.11 16.87 24.76
CA GLU A 64 -7.17 15.73 24.88
C GLU A 64 -6.71 15.19 23.52
N THR A 65 -7.50 15.43 22.46
CA THR A 65 -7.19 14.95 21.12
C THR A 65 -6.16 15.84 20.43
N PRO A 66 -5.24 15.28 19.62
CA PRO A 66 -4.35 16.07 18.78
C PRO A 66 -5.13 17.03 17.87
N LEU A 67 -4.63 18.24 17.69
CA LEU A 67 -5.25 19.24 16.82
C LEU A 67 -5.02 18.98 15.33
N GLN A 68 -4.04 18.13 15.01
CA GLN A 68 -3.82 17.63 13.65
C GLN A 68 -4.34 16.19 13.60
N GLN A 69 -5.35 15.95 12.75
CA GLN A 69 -5.99 14.65 12.65
C GLN A 69 -6.17 14.21 11.19
N THR A 70 -6.07 12.90 10.97
CA THR A 70 -6.41 12.31 9.68
C THR A 70 -7.87 11.86 9.70
N LEU A 71 -8.64 12.30 8.70
CA LEU A 71 -10.02 11.86 8.50
C LEU A 71 -10.05 10.35 8.29
N ALA A 72 -10.93 9.67 9.02
CA ALA A 72 -11.25 8.29 8.73
C ALA A 72 -11.89 8.17 7.32
N PRO A 73 -11.96 6.95 6.73
CA PRO A 73 -12.55 6.76 5.38
C PRO A 73 -13.99 7.25 5.21
N ASP A 74 -14.72 7.33 6.31
CA ASP A 74 -16.10 7.87 6.37
C ASP A 74 -16.14 9.38 6.66
N GLY A 75 -14.98 10.03 6.67
CA GLY A 75 -14.83 11.45 6.98
C GLY A 75 -14.87 11.79 8.47
N SER A 76 -14.93 10.78 9.36
CA SER A 76 -15.06 11.03 10.80
C SER A 76 -13.72 11.25 11.50
N ILE A 77 -13.77 12.04 12.58
CA ILE A 77 -12.75 12.16 13.62
C ILE A 77 -13.44 12.21 14.99
N SER A 78 -12.69 11.96 16.06
CA SER A 78 -13.17 12.12 17.43
C SER A 78 -12.46 13.30 18.10
N LEU A 79 -13.23 14.20 18.70
CA LEU A 79 -12.74 15.30 19.52
C LEU A 79 -13.09 15.01 20.98
N LYS A 80 -12.08 14.86 21.84
CA LYS A 80 -12.23 14.51 23.25
C LYS A 80 -11.79 15.64 24.17
N PHE A 81 -12.47 15.78 25.28
CA PHE A 81 -12.20 16.72 26.34
C PHE A 81 -11.97 15.99 27.67
N ASP A 82 -11.20 16.58 28.56
CA ASP A 82 -10.91 16.04 29.91
C ASP A 82 -12.17 16.02 30.82
N ARG A 83 -13.19 16.76 30.45
CA ARG A 83 -14.50 16.85 31.13
C ARG A 83 -15.62 17.21 30.17
N ALA A 84 -16.87 17.07 30.62
CA ALA A 84 -18.05 17.40 29.82
C ALA A 84 -18.03 18.88 29.40
N VAL A 85 -18.33 19.16 28.15
CA VAL A 85 -18.49 20.50 27.58
C VAL A 85 -19.92 20.68 27.06
N GLY A 86 -20.30 21.93 26.82
CA GLY A 86 -21.60 22.26 26.27
C GLY A 86 -21.68 22.08 24.75
N ALA A 87 -22.26 23.05 24.05
CA ALA A 87 -22.35 22.98 22.59
C ALA A 87 -21.00 23.05 21.92
N VAL A 88 -20.81 22.17 20.92
CA VAL A 88 -19.65 22.15 20.03
C VAL A 88 -20.14 22.38 18.61
N LYS A 89 -19.57 23.35 17.91
CA LYS A 89 -19.86 23.66 16.50
C LYS A 89 -18.55 23.73 15.73
N VAL A 90 -18.55 23.22 14.52
CA VAL A 90 -17.37 23.27 13.64
C VAL A 90 -17.69 24.12 12.43
N SER A 91 -16.81 25.04 12.12
CA SER A 91 -16.86 25.86 10.92
C SER A 91 -15.67 25.57 10.01
N ASN A 92 -15.95 25.40 8.73
CA ASN A 92 -14.99 25.31 7.66
C ASN A 92 -15.62 25.87 6.39
N SER A 93 -14.87 26.58 5.56
CA SER A 93 -15.38 27.19 4.33
C SER A 93 -15.57 26.17 3.18
N GLU A 94 -14.92 25.01 3.25
CA GLU A 94 -14.87 24.05 2.15
C GLU A 94 -15.57 22.70 2.49
N LEU A 95 -15.60 22.32 3.77
CA LEU A 95 -16.21 21.07 4.22
C LEU A 95 -17.59 21.29 4.84
N LYS A 96 -18.51 20.40 4.55
CA LYS A 96 -19.73 20.26 5.34
C LYS A 96 -19.43 19.35 6.53
N MET A 97 -19.58 19.90 7.73
CA MET A 97 -19.28 19.22 8.98
C MET A 97 -20.58 18.93 9.74
N ASP A 98 -20.76 17.68 10.15
CA ASP A 98 -21.78 17.26 11.11
C ASP A 98 -21.12 17.00 12.46
N VAL A 99 -21.78 17.39 13.55
CA VAL A 99 -21.25 17.26 14.92
C VAL A 99 -22.22 16.43 15.74
N GLN A 100 -21.77 15.30 16.20
CA GLN A 100 -22.55 14.32 16.97
C GLN A 100 -21.96 14.18 18.37
N PRO A 101 -22.69 14.58 19.44
CA PRO A 101 -22.24 14.35 20.80
C PRO A 101 -22.27 12.85 21.11
N GLU A 102 -21.24 12.38 21.78
CA GLU A 102 -21.19 11.03 22.35
C GLU A 102 -21.56 11.03 23.83
N ALA A 103 -21.63 9.87 24.45
CA ALA A 103 -22.07 9.74 25.83
C ALA A 103 -21.29 10.65 26.79
N GLY A 104 -22.02 11.39 27.62
CA GLY A 104 -21.47 12.26 28.66
C GLY A 104 -20.92 13.60 28.18
N ASN A 105 -21.08 13.97 26.92
CA ASN A 105 -20.59 15.23 26.34
C ASN A 105 -19.07 15.51 26.57
N GLN A 106 -18.30 14.46 26.79
CA GLN A 106 -16.82 14.52 26.86
C GLN A 106 -16.18 14.18 25.52
N SER A 107 -16.95 13.63 24.58
CA SER A 107 -16.49 13.25 23.26
C SER A 107 -17.52 13.65 22.22
N TYR A 108 -17.03 14.10 21.08
CA TYR A 108 -17.83 14.49 19.92
C TYR A 108 -17.27 13.82 18.67
N ARG A 109 -18.14 13.17 17.91
CA ARG A 109 -17.81 12.68 16.59
C ARG A 109 -18.10 13.78 15.57
N LEU A 110 -17.05 14.21 14.88
CA LEU A 110 -17.14 15.18 13.80
C LEU A 110 -17.05 14.44 12.48
N VAL A 111 -18.02 14.65 11.58
CA VAL A 111 -18.09 13.96 10.29
C VAL A 111 -18.00 14.98 9.17
N ALA A 112 -16.91 14.96 8.43
CA ALA A 112 -16.73 15.75 7.23
C ALA A 112 -17.35 15.03 6.03
N SER A 113 -18.14 15.76 5.23
CA SER A 113 -18.60 15.31 3.91
C SER A 113 -17.96 16.18 2.83
N ASN A 114 -17.98 15.72 1.58
CA ASN A 114 -17.41 16.40 0.40
C ASN A 114 -15.90 16.71 0.47
N PHE A 115 -15.11 15.97 1.27
CA PHE A 115 -13.66 16.12 1.28
C PHE A 115 -13.01 15.42 0.06
N GLU A 116 -11.89 15.99 -0.39
CA GLU A 116 -11.03 15.42 -1.44
C GLU A 116 -9.84 14.70 -0.81
N GLN A 117 -9.55 13.48 -1.25
CA GLN A 117 -8.40 12.73 -0.77
C GLN A 117 -7.09 13.49 -1.00
N GLY A 118 -6.18 13.42 -0.05
CA GLY A 118 -4.85 14.05 -0.11
C GLY A 118 -4.84 15.54 0.24
N ARG A 119 -5.98 16.14 0.59
CA ARG A 119 -6.04 17.55 0.99
C ARG A 119 -6.07 17.71 2.51
N THR A 120 -5.57 18.85 2.97
CA THR A 120 -5.67 19.32 4.35
C THR A 120 -6.62 20.50 4.42
N TYR A 121 -7.50 20.48 5.42
CA TYR A 121 -8.54 21.46 5.63
C TYR A 121 -8.39 22.09 7.02
N PRO A 122 -8.20 23.40 7.14
CA PRO A 122 -8.27 24.08 8.42
C PRO A 122 -9.74 24.16 8.87
N ALA A 123 -10.00 23.82 10.12
CA ALA A 123 -11.32 23.95 10.72
C ALA A 123 -11.22 24.67 12.06
N GLU A 124 -12.27 25.42 12.41
CA GLU A 124 -12.38 26.09 13.68
C GLU A 124 -13.55 25.53 14.47
N VAL A 125 -13.28 25.15 15.74
CA VAL A 125 -14.29 24.62 16.65
C VAL A 125 -14.65 25.69 17.66
N SER A 126 -15.89 26.14 17.63
CA SER A 126 -16.52 26.97 18.67
C SER A 126 -17.13 26.04 19.70
N TRP A 127 -16.91 26.29 20.95
CA TRP A 127 -17.36 25.45 22.05
C TRP A 127 -17.59 26.25 23.34
N GLU A 128 -18.30 25.66 24.29
CA GLU A 128 -18.63 26.29 25.55
C GLU A 128 -18.49 25.29 26.73
N THR A 129 -18.42 25.84 27.94
CA THR A 129 -18.50 25.00 29.14
C THR A 129 -19.83 24.27 29.24
N SER A 130 -19.93 23.27 30.13
CA SER A 130 -21.20 22.59 30.43
C SER A 130 -22.31 23.55 30.94
N THR A 131 -21.93 24.75 31.39
CA THR A 131 -22.85 25.80 31.84
C THR A 131 -23.15 26.88 30.79
N GLY A 132 -22.64 26.69 29.54
CA GLY A 132 -22.92 27.57 28.42
C GLY A 132 -22.02 28.82 28.30
N VAL A 133 -20.87 28.84 29.00
CA VAL A 133 -19.89 29.95 28.85
C VAL A 133 -19.02 29.69 27.63
N PRO A 134 -18.99 30.59 26.62
CA PRO A 134 -18.13 30.43 25.44
C PRO A 134 -16.66 30.42 25.80
N LEU A 135 -15.90 29.54 25.12
CA LEU A 135 -14.45 29.38 25.30
C LEU A 135 -13.70 29.80 24.03
N PRO A 136 -12.39 30.09 24.11
CA PRO A 136 -11.59 30.40 22.94
C PRO A 136 -11.66 29.28 21.90
N PRO A 137 -11.81 29.60 20.60
CA PRO A 137 -11.97 28.60 19.55
C PRO A 137 -10.73 27.73 19.40
N ILE A 138 -10.94 26.47 19.04
CA ILE A 138 -9.90 25.49 18.77
C ILE A 138 -9.67 25.43 17.27
N LYS A 139 -8.42 25.51 16.83
CA LYS A 139 -8.03 25.34 15.44
C LYS A 139 -7.61 23.91 15.19
N LEU A 140 -8.28 23.23 14.27
CA LEU A 140 -7.98 21.87 13.83
C LEU A 140 -7.38 21.89 12.42
N GLU A 141 -6.48 20.97 12.15
CA GLU A 141 -6.04 20.60 10.79
C GLU A 141 -6.52 19.19 10.47
N LEU A 142 -7.42 19.07 9.50
CA LEU A 142 -8.03 17.81 9.08
C LEU A 142 -7.42 17.36 7.76
N THR A 143 -6.63 16.30 7.77
CA THR A 143 -5.98 15.77 6.56
C THR A 143 -6.75 14.56 6.05
N ALA A 144 -7.24 14.60 4.82
CA ALA A 144 -7.78 13.43 4.15
C ALA A 144 -6.64 12.54 3.64
N ALA A 145 -6.74 11.22 3.85
CA ALA A 145 -5.74 10.28 3.38
C ALA A 145 -5.49 10.41 1.86
N PRO A 146 -4.26 10.21 1.38
CA PRO A 146 -3.97 10.23 -0.05
C PRO A 146 -4.74 9.12 -0.77
N PRO A 147 -5.12 9.32 -2.06
CA PRO A 147 -5.82 8.31 -2.82
C PRO A 147 -4.98 7.05 -2.97
N LEU A 148 -5.63 5.90 -2.84
CA LEU A 148 -5.03 4.62 -3.18
C LEU A 148 -4.93 4.54 -4.71
N SER A 149 -3.79 4.08 -5.22
CA SER A 149 -3.61 3.71 -6.62
C SER A 149 -3.08 2.28 -6.75
N ALA A 150 -3.24 1.69 -7.92
CA ALA A 150 -2.70 0.36 -8.20
C ALA A 150 -2.14 0.30 -9.62
N GLU A 151 -1.01 -0.39 -9.77
CA GLU A 151 -0.38 -0.67 -11.06
C GLU A 151 -0.43 -2.16 -11.35
N ILE A 152 -0.74 -2.51 -12.59
CA ILE A 152 -0.82 -3.88 -13.09
C ILE A 152 0.36 -4.12 -14.02
N ASN A 153 1.23 -5.07 -13.67
CA ASN A 153 2.47 -5.34 -14.41
C ASN A 153 2.26 -5.75 -15.87
N ASN A 154 1.14 -6.37 -16.18
CA ASN A 154 0.81 -6.89 -17.52
C ASN A 154 -0.02 -5.91 -18.36
N ALA A 155 -0.43 -4.78 -17.82
CA ALA A 155 -1.32 -3.81 -18.49
C ALA A 155 -0.79 -3.41 -19.88
N GLY A 156 -1.62 -3.55 -20.90
CA GLY A 156 -1.32 -3.19 -22.29
C GLY A 156 -0.24 -4.02 -22.97
N LYS A 157 0.30 -5.05 -22.33
CA LYS A 157 1.32 -5.90 -22.94
C LYS A 157 0.71 -6.92 -23.89
N SER A 158 1.47 -7.28 -24.91
CA SER A 158 1.07 -8.28 -25.90
C SER A 158 2.04 -9.46 -25.94
N ASP A 159 1.56 -10.57 -26.47
CA ASP A 159 2.35 -11.79 -26.72
C ASP A 159 3.03 -12.34 -25.47
N LEU A 160 2.39 -12.23 -24.29
CA LEU A 160 2.94 -12.77 -23.05
C LEU A 160 2.91 -14.28 -23.04
N GLY A 161 3.98 -14.91 -22.53
CA GLY A 161 4.03 -16.34 -22.28
C GLY A 161 3.06 -16.76 -21.16
N LEU A 162 2.66 -18.02 -21.20
CA LEU A 162 1.53 -18.54 -20.42
C LEU A 162 1.83 -18.67 -18.91
N ALA A 163 3.08 -18.54 -18.46
CA ALA A 163 3.46 -18.59 -17.04
C ALA A 163 3.71 -17.21 -16.41
N MET A 164 3.51 -16.11 -17.15
CA MET A 164 3.72 -14.77 -16.59
C MET A 164 2.70 -14.47 -15.50
N PRO A 165 3.07 -14.31 -14.22
CA PRO A 165 2.09 -13.98 -13.20
C PRO A 165 1.56 -12.56 -13.37
N LEU A 166 0.29 -12.34 -13.01
CA LEU A 166 -0.26 -11.01 -12.86
C LEU A 166 0.15 -10.46 -11.49
N GLN A 167 0.65 -9.25 -11.48
CA GLN A 167 0.98 -8.55 -10.23
C GLN A 167 0.23 -7.22 -10.17
N VAL A 168 -0.45 -7.00 -9.05
CA VAL A 168 -1.09 -5.72 -8.72
C VAL A 168 -0.28 -5.09 -7.58
N THR A 169 0.31 -3.93 -7.83
CA THR A 169 1.11 -3.20 -6.87
C THR A 169 0.34 -1.97 -6.43
N PHE A 170 -0.07 -1.93 -5.17
CA PHE A 170 -0.77 -0.81 -4.56
C PHE A 170 0.23 0.27 -4.09
N SER A 171 -0.17 1.54 -4.16
CA SER A 171 0.64 2.66 -3.66
C SER A 171 0.90 2.57 -2.16
N GLU A 172 -0.07 2.01 -1.39
CA GLU A 172 -0.01 1.84 0.06
C GLU A 172 -0.42 0.42 0.48
N PRO A 173 -0.01 -0.06 1.66
CA PRO A 173 -0.53 -1.31 2.20
C PRO A 173 -2.04 -1.24 2.42
N LEU A 174 -2.75 -2.33 2.14
CA LEU A 174 -4.19 -2.42 2.37
C LEU A 174 -4.51 -2.73 3.84
N ALA A 175 -5.62 -2.17 4.32
CA ALA A 175 -6.17 -2.42 5.64
C ALA A 175 -6.69 -3.87 5.77
N ASP A 176 -7.38 -4.35 4.73
CA ASP A 176 -7.82 -5.74 4.60
C ASP A 176 -7.17 -6.38 3.36
N LYS A 177 -6.24 -7.30 3.61
CA LYS A 177 -5.55 -8.04 2.56
C LYS A 177 -6.38 -9.18 1.99
N ASP A 178 -7.29 -9.74 2.76
CA ASP A 178 -8.07 -10.92 2.37
C ASP A 178 -9.18 -10.56 1.39
N SER A 179 -9.65 -9.32 1.41
CA SER A 179 -10.63 -8.80 0.45
C SER A 179 -10.02 -8.49 -0.92
N ALA A 180 -8.71 -8.24 -0.99
CA ALA A 180 -8.05 -7.73 -2.20
C ALA A 180 -8.27 -8.63 -3.43
N GLY A 181 -8.10 -9.94 -3.29
CA GLY A 181 -8.32 -10.90 -4.37
C GLY A 181 -9.77 -10.94 -4.86
N LYS A 182 -10.73 -10.68 -3.98
CA LYS A 182 -12.17 -10.65 -4.31
C LYS A 182 -12.56 -9.38 -5.07
N SER A 183 -11.79 -8.31 -4.91
CA SER A 183 -12.00 -7.03 -5.60
C SER A 183 -11.31 -6.98 -6.97
N ILE A 184 -10.66 -8.07 -7.41
CA ILE A 184 -9.96 -8.14 -8.69
C ILE A 184 -10.57 -9.25 -9.53
N THR A 185 -11.13 -8.88 -10.67
CA THR A 185 -11.71 -9.81 -11.64
C THR A 185 -10.73 -10.04 -12.78
N ILE A 186 -10.51 -11.30 -13.15
CA ILE A 186 -9.66 -11.72 -14.27
C ILE A 186 -10.46 -12.65 -15.15
N ARG A 187 -10.66 -12.26 -16.43
CA ARG A 187 -11.49 -13.02 -17.39
C ARG A 187 -10.86 -13.05 -18.77
N LYS A 188 -11.18 -14.07 -19.55
CA LYS A 188 -11.01 -13.99 -21.00
C LYS A 188 -11.99 -12.97 -21.56
N LYS A 189 -11.57 -12.20 -22.56
CA LYS A 189 -12.43 -11.23 -23.23
C LYS A 189 -13.68 -11.88 -23.86
N GLU A 190 -13.53 -13.08 -24.39
CA GLU A 190 -14.62 -13.87 -24.97
C GLU A 190 -15.51 -14.55 -23.92
N GLY A 191 -15.21 -14.34 -22.63
CA GLY A 191 -15.93 -14.93 -21.51
C GLY A 191 -15.18 -16.09 -20.84
N GLY A 192 -15.55 -16.35 -19.58
CA GLY A 192 -14.93 -17.37 -18.73
C GLY A 192 -13.91 -16.79 -17.75
N GLU A 193 -14.01 -17.25 -16.51
CA GLU A 193 -13.05 -16.92 -15.45
C GLU A 193 -11.76 -17.71 -15.62
N ILE A 194 -10.66 -17.15 -15.16
CA ILE A 194 -9.35 -17.79 -15.18
C ILE A 194 -9.04 -18.32 -13.80
N ALA A 195 -8.84 -19.65 -13.72
CA ALA A 195 -8.43 -20.29 -12.47
C ALA A 195 -7.00 -19.92 -12.10
N GLY A 196 -6.75 -19.81 -10.79
CA GLY A 196 -5.42 -19.48 -10.29
C GLY A 196 -5.42 -19.19 -8.80
N LYS A 197 -4.25 -18.85 -8.28
CA LYS A 197 -4.03 -18.59 -6.85
C LYS A 197 -3.47 -17.21 -6.61
N TRP A 198 -4.03 -16.53 -5.62
CA TRP A 198 -3.52 -15.28 -5.11
C TRP A 198 -2.46 -15.48 -4.03
N LYS A 199 -1.39 -14.68 -4.07
CA LYS A 199 -0.33 -14.67 -3.07
C LYS A 199 0.21 -13.26 -2.88
N TRP A 200 0.33 -12.80 -1.64
CA TRP A 200 1.05 -11.58 -1.31
C TRP A 200 2.56 -11.80 -1.40
N ILE A 201 3.23 -11.02 -2.25
CA ILE A 201 4.69 -11.03 -2.39
C ILE A 201 5.33 -10.15 -1.32
N ASN A 202 4.68 -9.04 -0.99
CA ASN A 202 5.05 -8.14 0.09
C ASN A 202 3.83 -7.37 0.61
N LYS A 203 4.02 -6.32 1.42
CA LYS A 203 2.93 -5.55 2.01
C LYS A 203 2.02 -4.83 0.99
N ARG A 204 2.53 -4.56 -0.24
CA ARG A 204 1.84 -3.77 -1.27
C ARG A 204 1.64 -4.51 -2.59
N ARG A 205 2.26 -5.68 -2.79
CA ARG A 205 2.21 -6.41 -4.06
C ARG A 205 1.49 -7.72 -3.92
N LEU A 206 0.35 -7.83 -4.58
CA LEU A 206 -0.46 -9.03 -4.71
C LEU A 206 -0.19 -9.69 -6.07
N GLN A 207 0.05 -10.98 -6.10
CA GLN A 207 0.33 -11.75 -7.30
C GLN A 207 -0.74 -12.80 -7.51
N PHE A 208 -1.22 -12.91 -8.74
CA PHE A 208 -2.04 -14.00 -9.24
C PHE A 208 -1.20 -14.92 -10.12
N VAL A 209 -1.21 -16.20 -9.81
CA VAL A 209 -0.57 -17.24 -10.61
C VAL A 209 -1.68 -18.06 -11.26
N PRO A 210 -1.81 -18.00 -12.61
CA PRO A 210 -2.82 -18.79 -13.30
C PRO A 210 -2.48 -20.30 -13.24
N GLU A 211 -3.48 -21.14 -13.08
CA GLU A 211 -3.34 -22.59 -13.04
C GLU A 211 -4.28 -23.23 -14.07
N PRO A 212 -3.75 -24.05 -15.00
CA PRO A 212 -2.36 -24.48 -15.18
C PRO A 212 -1.45 -23.43 -15.85
N GLY A 213 -1.98 -22.32 -16.30
CA GLY A 213 -1.33 -21.20 -16.97
C GLY A 213 -2.38 -20.32 -17.64
N TRP A 214 -1.95 -19.23 -18.28
CA TRP A 214 -2.86 -18.45 -19.11
C TRP A 214 -3.32 -19.26 -20.34
N PRO A 215 -4.57 -19.09 -20.81
CA PRO A 215 -4.96 -19.63 -22.11
C PRO A 215 -4.12 -19.00 -23.23
N ALA A 216 -3.70 -19.82 -24.20
CA ALA A 216 -2.93 -19.35 -25.35
C ALA A 216 -3.78 -18.47 -26.28
N LEU A 217 -3.12 -17.55 -27.00
CA LEU A 217 -3.71 -16.70 -28.05
C LEU A 217 -5.00 -15.98 -27.58
N SER A 218 -5.01 -15.51 -26.33
CA SER A 218 -6.21 -14.97 -25.70
C SER A 218 -5.98 -13.53 -25.25
N THR A 219 -7.05 -12.73 -25.24
CA THR A 219 -7.10 -11.44 -24.56
C THR A 219 -7.63 -11.65 -23.14
N ILE A 220 -6.90 -11.16 -22.15
CA ILE A 220 -7.24 -11.25 -20.74
C ILE A 220 -7.60 -9.87 -20.23
N ASP A 221 -8.83 -9.71 -19.77
CA ASP A 221 -9.32 -8.49 -19.14
C ASP A 221 -9.10 -8.58 -17.62
N VAL A 222 -8.60 -7.50 -17.06
CA VAL A 222 -8.36 -7.36 -15.62
C VAL A 222 -9.09 -6.12 -15.14
N LYS A 223 -9.92 -6.26 -14.11
CA LYS A 223 -10.63 -5.17 -13.48
C LYS A 223 -10.34 -5.17 -11.98
N VAL A 224 -9.91 -4.03 -11.44
CA VAL A 224 -9.79 -3.78 -10.00
C VAL A 224 -10.97 -2.90 -9.60
N GLU A 225 -11.86 -3.41 -8.76
CA GLU A 225 -13.05 -2.69 -8.31
C GLU A 225 -12.68 -1.60 -7.31
N GLN A 226 -13.40 -0.50 -7.33
CA GLN A 226 -13.23 0.59 -6.38
C GLN A 226 -13.65 0.16 -4.97
N SER A 227 -14.74 -0.59 -4.86
CA SER A 227 -15.28 -1.04 -3.59
C SER A 227 -14.43 -2.13 -2.93
N GLY A 228 -14.30 -2.08 -1.60
CA GLY A 228 -13.61 -3.09 -0.82
C GLY A 228 -12.11 -2.90 -0.67
N LEU A 229 -11.49 -1.94 -1.38
CA LEU A 229 -10.07 -1.66 -1.28
C LEU A 229 -9.82 -0.35 -0.55
N LYS A 230 -9.21 -0.42 0.63
CA LYS A 230 -8.79 0.74 1.43
C LYS A 230 -7.35 0.56 1.90
N SER A 231 -6.57 1.63 1.88
CA SER A 231 -5.24 1.64 2.48
C SER A 231 -5.33 1.64 4.01
N LEU A 232 -4.24 1.31 4.69
CA LEU A 232 -4.13 1.44 6.16
C LEU A 232 -4.39 2.88 6.64
N GLN A 233 -4.13 3.88 5.82
CA GLN A 233 -4.38 5.29 6.12
C GLN A 233 -5.80 5.74 5.76
N GLY A 234 -6.63 4.87 5.18
CA GLY A 234 -8.00 5.16 4.82
C GLY A 234 -8.22 5.63 3.38
N GLY A 235 -7.16 5.81 2.58
CA GLY A 235 -7.28 6.12 1.15
C GLY A 235 -7.96 5.01 0.38
N PHE A 236 -8.70 5.35 -0.67
CA PHE A 236 -9.43 4.42 -1.54
C PHE A 236 -9.20 4.76 -3.02
N LEU A 237 -9.52 3.83 -3.91
CA LEU A 237 -9.46 4.08 -5.34
C LEU A 237 -10.53 5.10 -5.74
N SER A 238 -10.12 6.16 -6.46
CA SER A 238 -11.06 7.18 -6.94
C SER A 238 -12.01 6.64 -8.02
N GLN A 239 -11.55 5.63 -8.77
CA GLN A 239 -12.32 4.94 -9.81
C GLN A 239 -11.81 3.50 -10.02
N PRO A 240 -12.61 2.59 -10.58
CA PRO A 240 -12.15 1.26 -10.95
C PRO A 240 -11.01 1.33 -11.97
N ILE A 241 -10.07 0.38 -11.88
CA ILE A 241 -9.00 0.25 -12.87
C ILE A 241 -9.37 -0.91 -13.80
N ALA A 242 -9.44 -0.64 -15.09
CA ALA A 242 -9.69 -1.66 -16.11
C ALA A 242 -8.54 -1.66 -17.12
N THR A 243 -8.00 -2.82 -17.43
CA THR A 243 -6.95 -3.01 -18.43
C THR A 243 -7.03 -4.39 -19.03
N SER A 244 -6.29 -4.62 -20.12
CA SER A 244 -6.15 -5.93 -20.73
C SER A 244 -4.72 -6.18 -21.16
N PHE A 245 -4.41 -7.45 -21.42
CA PHE A 245 -3.18 -7.91 -22.06
C PHE A 245 -3.48 -9.11 -22.94
N THR A 246 -2.56 -9.44 -23.87
CA THR A 246 -2.71 -10.62 -24.70
C THR A 246 -1.62 -11.64 -24.43
N THR A 247 -1.98 -12.90 -24.56
CA THR A 247 -1.08 -14.05 -24.49
C THR A 247 -0.70 -14.50 -25.89
N GLY A 248 0.52 -15.01 -26.03
CA GLY A 248 1.01 -15.63 -27.24
C GLY A 248 0.61 -17.11 -27.37
N PRO A 249 1.19 -17.81 -28.36
CA PRO A 249 1.02 -19.26 -28.51
C PRO A 249 1.64 -20.01 -27.33
N ASP A 250 1.28 -21.29 -27.13
CA ASP A 250 1.87 -22.13 -26.09
C ASP A 250 3.33 -22.45 -26.42
N LYS A 251 4.22 -21.61 -25.91
CA LYS A 251 5.67 -21.78 -26.02
C LYS A 251 6.25 -22.21 -24.70
N ARG A 252 7.16 -23.18 -24.73
CA ARG A 252 7.85 -23.72 -23.55
C ARG A 252 9.32 -23.98 -23.88
N ILE A 253 10.20 -23.76 -22.90
CA ILE A 253 11.63 -24.10 -22.99
C ILE A 253 11.91 -25.20 -21.98
N LEU A 254 12.50 -26.29 -22.44
CA LEU A 254 12.94 -27.37 -21.59
C LEU A 254 14.47 -27.48 -21.66
N VAL A 255 15.14 -27.32 -20.53
CA VAL A 255 16.62 -27.49 -20.43
C VAL A 255 16.95 -28.80 -19.75
N SER A 256 17.71 -29.66 -20.44
CA SER A 256 18.24 -30.90 -19.90
C SER A 256 19.71 -30.73 -19.54
N LEU A 257 20.05 -30.90 -18.26
CA LEU A 257 21.42 -30.73 -17.77
C LEU A 257 22.35 -31.88 -18.24
N ASP A 258 21.86 -33.11 -18.26
CA ASP A 258 22.67 -34.26 -18.70
C ASP A 258 22.91 -34.26 -20.22
N ALA A 259 21.88 -33.87 -20.99
CA ALA A 259 22.00 -33.81 -22.44
C ALA A 259 22.66 -32.52 -22.94
N GLN A 260 22.83 -31.50 -22.08
CA GLN A 260 23.30 -30.15 -22.45
C GLN A 260 22.53 -29.59 -23.66
N ARG A 261 21.21 -29.66 -23.58
CA ARG A 261 20.26 -29.19 -24.60
C ARG A 261 19.19 -28.28 -24.00
N ALA A 262 18.81 -27.29 -24.76
CA ALA A 262 17.55 -26.59 -24.59
C ALA A 262 16.62 -26.94 -25.75
N ILE A 263 15.40 -27.33 -25.43
CA ILE A 263 14.38 -27.75 -26.40
C ILE A 263 13.31 -26.67 -26.38
N ALA A 264 13.05 -26.03 -27.50
CA ALA A 264 11.96 -25.10 -27.72
C ALA A 264 10.75 -25.89 -28.25
N ILE A 265 9.63 -25.74 -27.54
CA ILE A 265 8.37 -26.42 -27.83
C ILE A 265 7.31 -25.36 -28.10
N GLU A 266 6.56 -25.48 -29.18
CA GLU A 266 5.44 -24.61 -29.49
C GLU A 266 4.21 -25.46 -29.84
N ASN A 267 3.09 -25.22 -29.16
CA ASN A 267 1.85 -25.98 -29.30
C ASN A 267 2.07 -27.49 -29.22
N GLY A 268 2.87 -27.94 -28.26
CA GLY A 268 3.21 -29.35 -28.04
C GLY A 268 4.27 -29.93 -28.99
N GLN A 269 4.68 -29.19 -30.03
CA GLN A 269 5.67 -29.68 -31.02
C GLN A 269 7.04 -29.10 -30.77
N VAL A 270 8.10 -29.95 -30.91
CA VAL A 270 9.49 -29.46 -30.85
C VAL A 270 9.81 -28.66 -32.11
N VAL A 271 10.02 -27.38 -31.93
CA VAL A 271 10.37 -26.47 -33.05
C VAL A 271 11.87 -26.31 -33.22
N LYS A 272 12.65 -26.46 -32.14
CA LYS A 272 14.13 -26.41 -32.22
C LYS A 272 14.78 -27.08 -31.01
N THR A 273 15.91 -27.77 -31.25
CA THR A 273 16.81 -28.27 -30.23
C THR A 273 18.15 -27.54 -30.31
N LEU A 274 18.54 -26.88 -29.22
CA LEU A 274 19.72 -26.02 -29.12
C LEU A 274 20.81 -26.72 -28.28
N ARG A 275 22.07 -26.69 -28.72
CA ARG A 275 23.20 -27.10 -27.89
C ARG A 275 23.51 -25.97 -26.90
N VAL A 276 23.64 -26.30 -25.63
CA VAL A 276 23.87 -25.30 -24.57
C VAL A 276 25.09 -25.70 -23.72
N SER A 277 25.56 -24.75 -22.91
CA SER A 277 26.47 -25.04 -21.81
C SER A 277 25.83 -24.53 -20.52
N THR A 278 25.50 -25.47 -19.64
CA THR A 278 24.93 -25.15 -18.32
C THR A 278 26.03 -24.95 -17.27
N GLY A 279 25.67 -24.77 -16.01
CA GLY A 279 26.56 -24.59 -14.90
C GLY A 279 27.48 -25.79 -14.67
N LYS A 280 28.74 -25.49 -14.29
CA LYS A 280 29.72 -26.49 -13.85
C LYS A 280 29.27 -27.13 -12.53
N ALA A 281 29.88 -28.28 -12.14
CA ALA A 281 29.56 -28.97 -10.89
C ALA A 281 29.67 -28.07 -9.64
N ALA A 282 30.63 -27.14 -9.62
CA ALA A 282 30.80 -26.18 -8.51
C ALA A 282 29.78 -25.03 -8.52
N THR A 283 29.12 -24.79 -9.64
CA THR A 283 28.13 -23.71 -9.82
C THR A 283 27.00 -24.20 -10.73
N PRO A 284 26.20 -25.16 -10.26
CA PRO A 284 25.19 -25.81 -11.10
C PRO A 284 24.06 -24.85 -11.50
N THR A 285 23.49 -25.14 -12.66
CA THR A 285 22.20 -24.51 -13.01
C THR A 285 21.09 -25.08 -12.13
N VAL A 286 20.25 -24.22 -11.56
CA VAL A 286 19.11 -24.63 -10.72
C VAL A 286 18.12 -25.49 -11.52
N THR A 287 17.51 -26.47 -10.89
CA THR A 287 16.43 -27.30 -11.47
C THR A 287 15.08 -26.81 -10.95
N GLY A 288 14.03 -26.93 -11.75
CA GLY A 288 12.67 -26.52 -11.39
C GLY A 288 11.89 -25.97 -12.56
N ASN A 289 10.70 -25.43 -12.23
CA ASN A 289 9.82 -24.77 -13.18
C ASN A 289 9.89 -23.26 -12.95
N PHE A 290 10.26 -22.56 -13.98
CA PHE A 290 10.48 -21.11 -13.99
C PHE A 290 9.76 -20.49 -15.18
N TYR A 291 9.93 -19.17 -15.36
CA TYR A 291 9.49 -18.44 -16.55
C TYR A 291 10.46 -17.28 -16.85
N ILE A 292 10.50 -16.85 -18.08
CA ILE A 292 11.29 -15.67 -18.45
C ILE A 292 10.64 -14.43 -17.84
N TYR A 293 11.26 -13.86 -16.80
CA TYR A 293 10.72 -12.70 -16.10
C TYR A 293 11.35 -11.35 -16.53
N ALA A 294 12.54 -11.40 -17.16
CA ALA A 294 13.20 -10.20 -17.68
C ALA A 294 14.01 -10.53 -18.93
N ARG A 295 14.06 -9.60 -19.88
CA ARG A 295 14.76 -9.76 -21.16
C ARG A 295 15.55 -8.49 -21.49
N PHE A 296 16.79 -8.68 -21.96
CA PHE A 296 17.66 -7.59 -22.38
C PHE A 296 18.36 -7.97 -23.68
N PRO A 297 18.32 -7.13 -24.74
CA PRO A 297 19.06 -7.36 -25.96
C PRO A 297 20.56 -7.47 -25.70
N THR A 298 21.04 -6.69 -24.74
CA THR A 298 22.44 -6.69 -24.27
C THR A 298 22.47 -6.32 -22.78
N LYS A 299 23.27 -7.03 -22.00
CA LYS A 299 23.40 -6.82 -20.55
C LYS A 299 24.83 -6.99 -20.07
N THR A 300 25.31 -6.14 -19.18
CA THR A 300 26.53 -6.42 -18.40
C THR A 300 26.17 -7.41 -17.29
N MET A 301 26.84 -8.54 -17.28
CA MET A 301 26.67 -9.58 -16.25
C MET A 301 27.89 -9.57 -15.32
N LYS A 302 27.63 -9.66 -14.01
CA LYS A 302 28.66 -9.68 -12.98
C LYS A 302 28.34 -10.74 -11.93
N SER A 303 29.37 -11.34 -11.37
CA SER A 303 29.24 -12.26 -10.24
C SER A 303 28.82 -11.50 -8.96
N ARG A 304 28.30 -12.24 -7.98
CA ARG A 304 28.05 -11.70 -6.63
C ARG A 304 29.35 -11.51 -5.82
N ALA A 305 30.46 -12.14 -6.24
CA ALA A 305 31.76 -11.98 -5.61
C ALA A 305 32.30 -10.55 -5.82
N LYS A 306 32.95 -9.99 -4.79
CA LYS A 306 33.58 -8.66 -4.86
C LYS A 306 34.88 -8.72 -5.65
N PRO A 307 35.35 -7.57 -6.21
CA PRO A 307 36.68 -7.50 -6.82
C PRO A 307 37.76 -8.06 -5.89
N GLY A 308 38.65 -8.89 -6.45
CA GLY A 308 39.71 -9.60 -5.70
C GLY A 308 39.28 -10.92 -5.05
N GLN A 309 38.01 -11.25 -4.99
CA GLN A 309 37.54 -12.54 -4.49
C GLN A 309 37.51 -13.62 -5.59
N LYS A 310 37.73 -14.88 -5.19
CA LYS A 310 37.61 -16.01 -6.11
C LYS A 310 36.21 -16.07 -6.73
N GLY A 311 36.14 -16.22 -8.04
CA GLY A 311 34.86 -16.24 -8.78
C GLY A 311 34.32 -14.86 -9.16
N HIS A 312 35.06 -13.77 -8.89
CA HIS A 312 34.71 -12.46 -9.40
C HIS A 312 34.87 -12.39 -10.94
N TYR A 313 33.82 -11.93 -11.61
CA TYR A 313 33.86 -11.60 -13.02
C TYR A 313 32.90 -10.47 -13.36
N VAL A 314 33.22 -9.74 -14.41
CA VAL A 314 32.36 -8.77 -15.08
C VAL A 314 32.47 -9.05 -16.58
N VAL A 315 31.34 -9.33 -17.23
CA VAL A 315 31.26 -9.53 -18.69
C VAL A 315 30.33 -8.50 -19.28
N GLU A 316 30.90 -7.57 -20.01
CA GLU A 316 30.15 -6.53 -20.69
C GLU A 316 29.60 -6.99 -22.03
N GLY A 317 28.44 -6.47 -22.40
CA GLY A 317 27.85 -6.67 -23.72
C GLY A 317 27.37 -8.10 -23.97
N VAL A 318 26.96 -8.84 -22.93
CA VAL A 318 26.36 -10.17 -23.04
C VAL A 318 25.05 -10.07 -23.83
N PRO A 319 24.95 -10.70 -25.01
CA PRO A 319 23.79 -10.56 -25.88
C PRO A 319 22.63 -11.50 -25.46
N TYR A 320 21.41 -11.02 -25.72
CA TYR A 320 20.17 -11.83 -25.69
C TYR A 320 19.90 -12.47 -24.33
N ALA A 321 20.09 -11.71 -23.24
CA ALA A 321 19.89 -12.20 -21.89
C ALA A 321 18.39 -12.33 -21.55
N GLN A 322 17.97 -13.52 -21.13
CA GLN A 322 16.62 -13.87 -20.73
C GLN A 322 16.68 -14.50 -19.34
N TYR A 323 16.38 -13.71 -18.30
CA TYR A 323 16.41 -14.15 -16.90
C TYR A 323 15.19 -15.00 -16.58
N PHE A 324 15.39 -16.16 -15.95
CA PHE A 324 14.33 -17.08 -15.56
C PHE A 324 14.26 -17.37 -14.05
N TYR A 325 15.38 -17.22 -13.34
CA TYR A 325 15.42 -17.37 -11.89
C TYR A 325 16.56 -16.50 -11.33
N GLU A 326 16.33 -15.63 -10.37
CA GLU A 326 17.33 -14.72 -9.79
C GLU A 326 18.32 -14.18 -10.84
N ASP A 327 19.62 -14.50 -10.68
CA ASP A 327 20.67 -14.09 -11.63
C ASP A 327 20.92 -15.14 -12.75
N TYR A 328 20.10 -16.21 -12.83
CA TYR A 328 20.21 -17.22 -13.86
C TYR A 328 19.48 -16.82 -15.14
N ALA A 329 20.19 -16.88 -16.26
CA ALA A 329 19.66 -16.48 -17.56
C ALA A 329 20.05 -17.46 -18.67
N LEU A 330 19.23 -17.53 -19.72
CA LEU A 330 19.61 -18.00 -21.03
C LEU A 330 20.22 -16.82 -21.77
N HIS A 331 21.44 -16.95 -22.34
CA HIS A 331 22.10 -15.83 -23.03
C HIS A 331 23.16 -16.28 -24.00
N GLY A 332 23.55 -15.41 -24.92
CA GLY A 332 24.66 -15.67 -25.83
C GLY A 332 26.02 -15.62 -25.13
N ALA A 333 26.85 -16.61 -25.39
CA ALA A 333 28.22 -16.66 -24.88
C ALA A 333 29.21 -16.63 -26.05
N TRP A 334 29.78 -15.47 -26.31
CA TRP A 334 30.75 -15.24 -27.39
C TRP A 334 32.19 -15.56 -27.00
N TRP A 335 32.47 -15.90 -25.74
CA TRP A 335 33.82 -16.16 -25.20
C TRP A 335 34.26 -17.61 -25.28
N HIS A 336 33.37 -18.57 -25.60
CA HIS A 336 33.69 -19.96 -25.82
C HIS A 336 32.81 -20.58 -26.90
N ASN A 337 33.25 -21.75 -27.44
CA ASN A 337 32.51 -22.54 -28.41
C ASN A 337 32.31 -24.00 -27.95
N GLY A 338 32.52 -24.28 -26.68
CA GLY A 338 32.40 -25.62 -26.10
C GLY A 338 30.97 -26.03 -25.73
N PHE A 339 29.97 -25.72 -26.58
CA PHE A 339 28.57 -26.08 -26.31
C PHE A 339 28.35 -27.58 -26.33
N GLY A 340 27.52 -28.08 -25.44
CA GLY A 340 27.30 -29.51 -25.19
C GLY A 340 28.02 -30.03 -23.96
N HIS A 341 28.74 -29.18 -23.23
CA HIS A 341 29.41 -29.48 -21.95
C HIS A 341 29.18 -28.39 -20.95
N PRO A 342 29.09 -28.67 -19.62
CA PRO A 342 28.99 -27.65 -18.59
C PRO A 342 30.18 -26.68 -18.62
N ALA A 343 29.91 -25.37 -18.74
CA ALA A 343 30.95 -24.34 -18.84
C ALA A 343 30.63 -23.04 -18.09
N SER A 344 29.39 -22.81 -17.66
CA SER A 344 28.95 -21.57 -17.04
C SER A 344 29.10 -21.56 -15.51
N HIS A 345 28.75 -20.44 -14.90
CA HIS A 345 28.59 -20.27 -13.45
C HIS A 345 27.13 -20.35 -13.01
N GLY A 346 26.30 -21.08 -13.78
CA GLY A 346 24.90 -21.32 -13.47
C GLY A 346 23.94 -20.93 -14.61
N CYS A 347 24.27 -19.92 -15.41
CA CYS A 347 23.48 -19.57 -16.60
C CYS A 347 23.47 -20.68 -17.66
N VAL A 348 22.55 -20.60 -18.60
CA VAL A 348 22.45 -21.45 -19.77
C VAL A 348 23.03 -20.69 -20.96
N ASN A 349 24.28 -21.03 -21.34
CA ASN A 349 24.99 -20.36 -22.44
C ASN A 349 24.55 -20.94 -23.78
N LEU A 350 24.27 -20.08 -24.75
CA LEU A 350 23.93 -20.41 -26.14
C LEU A 350 24.94 -19.81 -27.11
N SER A 351 25.07 -20.43 -28.29
CA SER A 351 25.91 -19.91 -29.36
C SER A 351 25.42 -18.54 -29.85
N THR A 352 26.37 -17.68 -30.24
CA THR A 352 26.08 -16.36 -30.80
C THR A 352 27.20 -15.90 -31.72
N LYS A 353 26.84 -15.22 -32.78
CA LYS A 353 27.75 -14.51 -33.68
C LYS A 353 28.07 -13.09 -33.20
N LYS A 354 27.39 -12.62 -32.19
CA LYS A 354 27.54 -11.24 -31.71
C LYS A 354 28.85 -11.08 -30.94
N LYS A 355 29.57 -10.06 -31.25
CA LYS A 355 30.87 -9.64 -30.79
C LYS A 355 32.04 -10.34 -31.51
N ASN A 356 32.54 -9.64 -32.51
CA ASN A 356 33.79 -9.90 -33.27
C ASN A 356 33.79 -11.19 -34.10
N ASN A 357 32.64 -11.79 -34.38
CA ASN A 357 32.56 -13.04 -35.17
C ASN A 357 33.64 -14.08 -34.78
N ARG A 358 33.91 -14.19 -33.47
CA ARG A 358 35.01 -14.95 -32.88
C ARG A 358 35.01 -16.43 -33.29
N TRP A 359 33.84 -16.95 -33.63
CA TRP A 359 33.64 -18.32 -34.08
C TRP A 359 32.94 -18.33 -35.43
N PRO A 360 33.70 -18.15 -36.54
CA PRO A 360 33.12 -18.23 -37.89
C PRO A 360 32.29 -19.46 -38.07
N GLY A 361 31.08 -19.30 -38.61
CA GLY A 361 30.13 -20.43 -38.75
C GLY A 361 29.37 -20.86 -37.51
N ALA A 362 29.57 -20.18 -36.34
CA ALA A 362 28.77 -20.42 -35.16
C ALA A 362 27.28 -20.08 -35.40
N ALA A 363 26.38 -20.89 -34.86
CA ALA A 363 24.94 -20.64 -34.92
C ALA A 363 24.59 -19.42 -34.08
N GLU A 364 23.50 -18.70 -34.46
CA GLU A 364 22.92 -17.60 -33.69
C GLU A 364 21.75 -18.10 -32.84
N ASP A 365 21.99 -19.15 -32.04
CA ASP A 365 20.96 -19.79 -31.24
C ASP A 365 20.40 -18.87 -30.13
N ALA A 366 21.26 -18.06 -29.54
CA ALA A 366 20.85 -17.09 -28.51
C ALA A 366 19.88 -16.04 -29.08
N GLY A 367 20.20 -15.47 -30.24
CA GLY A 367 19.36 -14.51 -30.93
C GLY A 367 18.02 -15.12 -31.36
N TRP A 368 18.09 -16.35 -31.95
CA TRP A 368 16.87 -17.06 -32.30
C TRP A 368 15.95 -17.29 -31.09
N LEU A 369 16.47 -17.83 -29.99
CA LEU A 369 15.70 -18.10 -28.77
C LEU A 369 15.13 -16.80 -28.16
N TYR A 370 15.93 -15.74 -28.18
CA TYR A 370 15.50 -14.43 -27.69
C TYR A 370 14.30 -13.88 -28.48
N HIS A 371 14.32 -13.96 -29.79
CA HIS A 371 13.21 -13.45 -30.62
C HIS A 371 11.99 -14.37 -30.58
N TRP A 372 12.20 -15.68 -30.41
CA TRP A 372 11.12 -16.64 -30.33
C TRP A 372 10.41 -16.63 -28.96
N ALA A 373 11.13 -16.51 -27.84
CA ALA A 373 10.56 -16.58 -26.50
C ALA A 373 10.25 -15.20 -25.93
N ALA A 374 9.00 -14.94 -25.60
CA ALA A 374 8.52 -13.72 -24.96
C ALA A 374 8.71 -13.73 -23.42
N LEU A 375 8.42 -12.61 -22.74
CA LEU A 375 8.24 -12.59 -21.29
C LEU A 375 7.14 -13.54 -20.88
N GLY A 376 7.36 -14.32 -19.82
CA GLY A 376 6.39 -15.26 -19.30
C GLY A 376 6.41 -16.63 -19.97
N VAL A 377 7.27 -16.88 -20.96
CA VAL A 377 7.46 -18.24 -21.52
C VAL A 377 8.02 -19.15 -20.43
N PRO A 378 7.35 -20.30 -20.14
CA PRO A 378 7.81 -21.28 -19.17
C PRO A 378 9.21 -21.82 -19.49
N VAL A 379 10.05 -21.98 -18.46
CA VAL A 379 11.38 -22.60 -18.54
C VAL A 379 11.45 -23.69 -17.51
N THR A 380 11.48 -24.95 -17.97
CA THR A 380 11.69 -26.10 -17.10
C THR A 380 13.15 -26.53 -17.20
N VAL A 381 13.86 -26.56 -16.09
CA VAL A 381 15.23 -27.08 -16.00
C VAL A 381 15.21 -28.38 -15.23
N GLN A 382 15.69 -29.45 -15.86
CA GLN A 382 15.71 -30.78 -15.26
C GLN A 382 17.02 -31.51 -15.53
N LYS A 383 17.34 -32.48 -14.69
CA LYS A 383 18.59 -33.22 -14.80
C LYS A 383 18.61 -34.09 -16.07
N HIS A 384 17.58 -34.90 -16.25
CA HIS A 384 17.49 -35.87 -17.34
C HIS A 384 16.77 -35.32 -18.56
N ARG A 385 17.00 -35.92 -19.73
CA ARG A 385 16.20 -35.63 -20.91
C ARG A 385 14.78 -36.18 -20.68
N PRO A 386 13.73 -35.45 -21.03
CA PRO A 386 12.37 -35.96 -20.91
C PRO A 386 12.21 -37.16 -21.84
N GLU A 387 11.54 -38.20 -21.34
CA GLU A 387 11.09 -39.32 -22.15
C GLU A 387 10.05 -38.82 -23.19
N PRO A 388 9.97 -39.50 -24.35
CA PRO A 388 8.99 -39.12 -25.38
C PRO A 388 7.55 -39.05 -24.85
N THR A 389 7.18 -39.90 -23.90
CA THR A 389 5.89 -39.90 -23.21
C THR A 389 5.68 -38.67 -22.35
N GLN A 390 6.71 -38.10 -21.73
CA GLN A 390 6.62 -36.85 -20.98
C GLN A 390 6.44 -35.64 -21.92
N MET A 391 7.01 -35.71 -23.11
CA MET A 391 6.82 -34.68 -24.13
C MET A 391 5.38 -34.70 -24.70
N ALA A 392 4.77 -35.88 -24.80
CA ALA A 392 3.37 -36.02 -25.18
C ALA A 392 2.37 -35.56 -24.08
N ALA A 393 2.72 -35.77 -22.81
CA ALA A 393 1.89 -35.33 -21.67
C ALA A 393 1.95 -33.79 -21.41
N MET A 394 2.81 -33.09 -22.13
CA MET A 394 2.85 -31.61 -22.14
C MET A 394 1.92 -31.00 -23.24
N GLN A 395 1.22 -31.87 -23.97
CA GLN A 395 0.10 -31.50 -24.87
C GLN A 395 -1.17 -31.27 -24.05
#